data_0819d86e19653d5efc9c1583e1f515ea
#
_entry.id   0819d86e19653d5efc9c1583e1f515ea
#
_cell.length_a   1.000
_cell.length_b   1.000
_cell.length_c   1.000
_cell.angle_alpha   90.00
_cell.angle_beta   90.00
_cell.angle_gamma   90.00
#
_symmetry.space_group_name_H-M   'P 1'
#
loop_
_entity.id
_entity.type
_entity.pdbx_description
1 polymer ?
#
loop_
_entity_poly.entity_id
_entity_poly.type
_entity_poly.pdbx_seq_one_letter_code
_entity_poly.pdbx_strand_id
1 'polypeptide(L)'
;MEGSKKVKKISISDIFFLLGFLFILIYVFLRIEFLPILVFAFFVLSIYFDIKEGVKKGGIFGYLKDFLISILIIVCFWIISMIILQTPSPYNAVASCSMLPELQRGDAIVLRKVNITKVAPIVNVDTSFIQDLFSEFKKQEVCAACNETICSIAQVPKNSRFVVYSYKEKRIVQPKLNITCGECTKIYSNGSIEKIPCFKFVKIGNRKIYPEKNNSIIVYETSSEDFMQGPIIHRAVVVLNASNNYFVLTKGDNNPNLDFQYGVAPKNSSSIIGEEIFKIPILGYAKLFLFGQFSEPPGCNFVIKS
;
A
#
# COMPACT_ATOMS: atom_id res chain seq x y z
N MET A 1 43.50 -39.39 -6.43
CA MET A 1 43.51 -37.95 -6.76
C MET A 1 42.47 -37.28 -5.87
N GLU A 2 42.88 -36.83 -4.69
CA GLU A 2 42.03 -36.12 -3.75
C GLU A 2 41.92 -34.64 -4.19
N GLY A 3 40.73 -34.26 -4.64
CA GLY A 3 40.44 -32.87 -4.92
C GLY A 3 40.27 -32.09 -3.63
N SER A 4 41.31 -31.43 -3.17
CA SER A 4 41.27 -30.45 -2.07
C SER A 4 40.19 -29.40 -2.38
N LYS A 5 39.03 -29.47 -1.74
CA LYS A 5 38.02 -28.39 -1.71
C LYS A 5 38.64 -27.19 -1.04
N LYS A 6 39.13 -26.21 -1.82
CA LYS A 6 39.56 -24.90 -1.28
C LYS A 6 38.36 -24.27 -0.56
N VAL A 7 38.40 -24.26 0.76
CA VAL A 7 37.44 -23.52 1.59
C VAL A 7 37.60 -22.03 1.22
N LYS A 8 36.54 -21.45 0.64
CA LYS A 8 36.53 -20.02 0.26
C LYS A 8 36.66 -19.20 1.55
N LYS A 9 37.76 -18.48 1.70
CA LYS A 9 38.00 -17.64 2.87
C LYS A 9 36.99 -16.50 2.85
N ILE A 10 36.19 -16.33 3.92
CA ILE A 10 35.23 -15.24 4.07
C ILE A 10 35.98 -13.91 3.96
N SER A 11 35.51 -13.01 3.10
CA SER A 11 36.12 -11.68 2.94
C SER A 11 35.62 -10.73 4.06
N ILE A 12 36.34 -9.64 4.27
CA ILE A 12 35.93 -8.60 5.21
C ILE A 12 34.62 -7.96 4.75
N SER A 13 34.44 -7.81 3.44
CA SER A 13 33.19 -7.35 2.81
C SER A 13 32.00 -8.24 3.17
N ASP A 14 32.17 -9.59 3.08
CA ASP A 14 31.11 -10.54 3.43
C ASP A 14 30.71 -10.41 4.91
N ILE A 15 31.67 -10.17 5.81
CA ILE A 15 31.38 -9.98 7.24
C ILE A 15 30.53 -8.74 7.47
N PHE A 16 30.84 -7.59 6.86
CA PHE A 16 30.05 -6.38 7.00
C PHE A 16 28.66 -6.52 6.36
N PHE A 17 28.56 -7.23 5.23
CA PHE A 17 27.28 -7.54 4.61
C PHE A 17 26.38 -8.37 5.55
N LEU A 18 26.92 -9.43 6.14
CA LEU A 18 26.19 -10.28 7.10
C LEU A 18 25.78 -9.52 8.35
N LEU A 19 26.64 -8.63 8.87
CA LEU A 19 26.29 -7.76 10.00
C LEU A 19 25.15 -6.81 9.63
N GLY A 20 25.23 -6.15 8.47
CA GLY A 20 24.14 -5.30 7.98
C GLY A 20 22.81 -6.06 7.91
N PHE A 21 22.82 -7.29 7.37
CA PHE A 21 21.64 -8.13 7.29
C PHE A 21 21.11 -8.56 8.68
N LEU A 22 22.01 -8.90 9.61
CA LEU A 22 21.64 -9.21 10.98
C LEU A 22 20.95 -8.02 11.68
N PHE A 23 21.47 -6.79 11.48
CA PHE A 23 20.86 -5.59 12.04
C PHE A 23 19.51 -5.25 11.41
N ILE A 24 19.26 -5.59 10.12
CA ILE A 24 17.93 -5.53 9.52
C ILE A 24 16.98 -6.46 10.27
N LEU A 25 17.37 -7.71 10.50
CA LEU A 25 16.53 -8.65 11.23
C LEU A 25 16.22 -8.14 12.64
N ILE A 26 17.23 -7.64 13.36
CA ILE A 26 17.05 -7.06 14.71
C ILE A 26 16.05 -5.87 14.64
N TYR A 27 16.19 -5.00 13.64
CA TYR A 27 15.27 -3.87 13.47
C TYR A 27 13.82 -4.32 13.24
N VAL A 28 13.60 -5.34 12.41
CA VAL A 28 12.27 -5.85 12.11
C VAL A 28 11.55 -6.33 13.39
N PHE A 29 12.31 -6.95 14.33
CA PHE A 29 11.74 -7.46 15.57
C PHE A 29 11.63 -6.40 16.68
N LEU A 30 12.66 -5.57 16.85
CA LEU A 30 12.75 -4.63 17.98
C LEU A 30 12.30 -3.20 17.63
N ARG A 31 12.26 -2.85 16.33
CA ARG A 31 11.82 -1.53 15.79
C ARG A 31 12.54 -0.33 16.42
N ILE A 32 13.79 -0.50 16.77
CA ILE A 32 14.61 0.55 17.38
C ILE A 32 15.07 1.54 16.31
N GLU A 33 14.68 2.80 16.42
CA GLU A 33 14.80 3.83 15.39
C GLU A 33 16.24 4.14 14.93
N PHE A 34 17.27 3.93 15.75
CA PHE A 34 18.67 4.17 15.34
C PHE A 34 19.31 3.00 14.59
N LEU A 35 18.75 1.78 14.64
CA LEU A 35 19.31 0.61 13.95
C LEU A 35 19.46 0.79 12.43
N PRO A 36 18.56 1.47 11.71
CA PRO A 36 18.74 1.77 10.29
C PRO A 36 20.07 2.49 9.96
N ILE A 37 20.52 3.37 10.84
CA ILE A 37 21.80 4.08 10.66
C ILE A 37 22.96 3.09 10.68
N LEU A 38 22.96 2.13 11.60
CA LEU A 38 23.97 1.08 11.68
C LEU A 38 23.91 0.16 10.46
N VAL A 39 22.70 -0.23 10.03
CA VAL A 39 22.50 -1.02 8.80
C VAL A 39 23.15 -0.32 7.61
N PHE A 40 22.85 0.97 7.42
CA PHE A 40 23.45 1.76 6.34
C PHE A 40 24.98 1.81 6.44
N ALA A 41 25.51 2.07 7.63
CA ALA A 41 26.96 2.11 7.85
C ALA A 41 27.64 0.78 7.49
N PHE A 42 27.06 -0.36 7.89
CA PHE A 42 27.61 -1.68 7.56
C PHE A 42 27.57 -1.97 6.05
N PHE A 43 26.50 -1.61 5.35
CA PHE A 43 26.45 -1.77 3.89
C PHE A 43 27.46 -0.87 3.17
N VAL A 44 27.63 0.37 3.60
CA VAL A 44 28.65 1.27 3.03
C VAL A 44 30.06 0.69 3.24
N LEU A 45 30.35 0.17 4.44
CA LEU A 45 31.62 -0.50 4.71
C LEU A 45 31.79 -1.76 3.86
N SER A 46 30.77 -2.58 3.72
CA SER A 46 30.80 -3.76 2.85
C SER A 46 31.16 -3.38 1.42
N ILE A 47 30.45 -2.40 0.83
CA ILE A 47 30.73 -1.91 -0.52
C ILE A 47 32.17 -1.37 -0.64
N TYR A 48 32.63 -0.60 0.33
CA TYR A 48 34.00 -0.05 0.34
C TYR A 48 35.04 -1.16 0.28
N PHE A 49 34.92 -2.19 1.14
CA PHE A 49 35.84 -3.30 1.15
C PHE A 49 35.77 -4.18 -0.08
N ASP A 50 34.57 -4.37 -0.65
CA ASP A 50 34.38 -5.11 -1.89
C ASP A 50 35.06 -4.42 -3.08
N ILE A 51 34.88 -3.10 -3.22
CA ILE A 51 35.58 -2.29 -4.22
C ILE A 51 37.10 -2.43 -4.05
N LYS A 52 37.59 -2.29 -2.82
CA LYS A 52 39.04 -2.35 -2.53
C LYS A 52 39.64 -3.72 -2.89
N GLU A 53 38.92 -4.81 -2.59
CA GLU A 53 39.37 -6.17 -2.93
C GLU A 53 39.23 -6.46 -4.44
N GLY A 54 38.12 -6.04 -5.06
CA GLY A 54 37.89 -6.23 -6.49
C GLY A 54 38.92 -5.53 -7.36
N VAL A 55 39.23 -4.28 -7.02
CA VAL A 55 40.28 -3.49 -7.69
C VAL A 55 41.67 -4.13 -7.54
N LYS A 56 41.98 -4.70 -6.36
CA LYS A 56 43.24 -5.44 -6.16
C LYS A 56 43.36 -6.69 -7.02
N LYS A 57 42.28 -7.42 -7.27
CA LYS A 57 42.26 -8.70 -8.00
C LYS A 57 42.22 -8.54 -9.52
N GLY A 58 41.42 -7.61 -10.02
CA GLY A 58 41.17 -7.48 -11.45
C GLY A 58 41.48 -6.09 -12.04
N GLY A 59 42.00 -5.20 -11.25
CA GLY A 59 42.14 -3.79 -11.60
C GLY A 59 40.78 -3.09 -11.67
N ILE A 60 40.80 -1.76 -11.83
CA ILE A 60 39.60 -0.95 -11.84
C ILE A 60 38.65 -1.30 -13.00
N PHE A 61 39.21 -1.64 -14.17
CA PHE A 61 38.43 -2.00 -15.36
C PHE A 61 37.73 -3.35 -15.22
N GLY A 62 38.39 -4.34 -14.58
CA GLY A 62 37.76 -5.64 -14.27
C GLY A 62 36.58 -5.48 -13.34
N TYR A 63 36.76 -4.74 -12.23
CA TYR A 63 35.69 -4.44 -11.28
C TYR A 63 34.54 -3.69 -11.92
N LEU A 64 34.81 -2.64 -12.72
CA LEU A 64 33.77 -1.87 -13.42
C LEU A 64 32.96 -2.72 -14.40
N LYS A 65 33.62 -3.63 -15.13
CA LYS A 65 32.95 -4.57 -16.02
C LYS A 65 31.98 -5.47 -15.24
N ASP A 66 32.40 -6.07 -14.13
CA ASP A 66 31.57 -6.98 -13.34
C ASP A 66 30.39 -6.22 -12.71
N PHE A 67 30.62 -5.00 -12.25
CA PHE A 67 29.57 -4.10 -11.73
C PHE A 67 28.53 -3.76 -12.81
N LEU A 68 28.96 -3.41 -14.03
CA LEU A 68 28.04 -3.12 -15.14
C LEU A 68 27.24 -4.35 -15.57
N ILE A 69 27.86 -5.54 -15.59
CA ILE A 69 27.15 -6.80 -15.85
C ILE A 69 26.07 -7.05 -14.78
N SER A 70 26.38 -6.82 -13.51
CA SER A 70 25.42 -7.00 -12.42
C SER A 70 24.22 -6.04 -12.56
N ILE A 71 24.46 -4.77 -12.88
CA ILE A 71 23.40 -3.81 -13.18
C ILE A 71 22.56 -4.27 -14.38
N LEU A 72 23.21 -4.71 -15.45
CA LEU A 72 22.50 -5.19 -16.65
C LEU A 72 21.57 -6.36 -16.32
N ILE A 73 22.03 -7.32 -15.51
CA ILE A 73 21.21 -8.46 -15.06
C ILE A 73 19.98 -7.98 -14.28
N ILE A 74 20.15 -7.03 -13.34
CA ILE A 74 19.06 -6.48 -12.54
C ILE A 74 18.03 -5.76 -13.44
N VAL A 75 18.51 -4.94 -14.39
CA VAL A 75 17.65 -4.21 -15.33
C VAL A 75 16.90 -5.18 -16.23
N CYS A 76 17.59 -6.19 -16.80
CA CYS A 76 16.94 -7.24 -17.60
C CYS A 76 15.87 -7.99 -16.80
N PHE A 77 16.17 -8.38 -15.57
CA PHE A 77 15.20 -9.04 -14.68
C PHE A 77 13.97 -8.16 -14.44
N TRP A 78 14.17 -6.85 -14.18
CA TRP A 78 13.08 -5.89 -13.99
C TRP A 78 12.21 -5.76 -15.24
N ILE A 79 12.82 -5.59 -16.41
CA ILE A 79 12.11 -5.48 -17.70
C ILE A 79 11.32 -6.75 -18.00
N ILE A 80 11.93 -7.92 -17.82
CA ILE A 80 11.27 -9.22 -18.03
C ILE A 80 10.07 -9.34 -17.10
N SER A 81 10.22 -8.95 -15.83
CA SER A 81 9.13 -8.96 -14.85
C SER A 81 7.97 -8.03 -15.27
N MET A 82 8.27 -6.81 -15.76
CA MET A 82 7.25 -5.89 -16.29
C MET A 82 6.48 -6.49 -17.46
N ILE A 83 7.17 -7.18 -18.35
CA ILE A 83 6.55 -7.81 -19.54
C ILE A 83 5.66 -8.99 -19.10
N ILE A 84 6.15 -9.88 -18.25
CA ILE A 84 5.41 -11.07 -17.80
C ILE A 84 4.19 -10.67 -16.96
N LEU A 85 4.36 -9.75 -16.02
CA LEU A 85 3.31 -9.30 -15.10
C LEU A 85 2.43 -8.20 -15.69
N GLN A 86 2.80 -7.67 -16.86
CA GLN A 86 2.07 -6.63 -17.59
C GLN A 86 1.74 -5.41 -16.73
N THR A 87 2.65 -5.02 -15.84
CA THR A 87 2.52 -3.84 -14.98
C THR A 87 3.83 -3.04 -14.96
N PRO A 88 3.76 -1.70 -14.91
CA PRO A 88 4.97 -0.86 -14.86
C PRO A 88 5.70 -0.97 -13.51
N SER A 89 5.05 -1.45 -12.47
CA SER A 89 5.62 -1.59 -11.13
C SER A 89 5.32 -2.97 -10.53
N PRO A 90 6.04 -4.02 -10.97
CA PRO A 90 5.77 -5.39 -10.56
C PRO A 90 6.04 -5.67 -9.08
N TYR A 91 6.91 -4.88 -8.44
CA TYR A 91 7.30 -5.08 -7.03
C TYR A 91 7.09 -3.82 -6.22
N ASN A 92 6.30 -3.90 -5.16
CA ASN A 92 6.03 -2.80 -4.24
C ASN A 92 6.23 -3.23 -2.79
N ALA A 93 6.48 -2.25 -1.91
CA ALA A 93 6.57 -2.46 -0.48
C ALA A 93 5.37 -1.86 0.23
N VAL A 94 4.86 -2.57 1.22
CA VAL A 94 3.78 -2.10 2.08
C VAL A 94 4.37 -1.15 3.13
N ALA A 95 4.06 0.13 3.03
CA ALA A 95 4.61 1.17 3.91
C ALA A 95 3.73 1.46 5.13
N SER A 96 2.43 1.13 5.06
CA SER A 96 1.43 1.46 6.09
C SER A 96 0.80 0.21 6.69
N CYS A 97 -0.06 0.40 7.69
CA CYS A 97 -0.78 -0.68 8.38
C CYS A 97 -2.28 -0.70 8.06
N SER A 98 -2.70 0.01 7.01
CA SER A 98 -4.11 0.09 6.59
C SER A 98 -4.68 -1.24 6.07
N MET A 99 -3.82 -2.21 5.75
CA MET A 99 -4.20 -3.52 5.23
C MET A 99 -4.02 -4.66 6.24
N LEU A 100 -3.76 -4.35 7.53
CA LEU A 100 -3.72 -5.37 8.58
C LEU A 100 -5.06 -6.11 8.69
N PRO A 101 -5.06 -7.40 9.01
CA PRO A 101 -3.88 -8.28 9.20
C PRO A 101 -3.35 -8.88 7.88
N GLU A 102 -4.00 -8.61 6.75
CA GLU A 102 -3.70 -9.25 5.46
C GLU A 102 -2.31 -8.89 4.95
N LEU A 103 -1.98 -7.60 4.89
CA LEU A 103 -0.65 -7.12 4.56
C LEU A 103 -0.08 -6.34 5.74
N GLN A 104 1.17 -6.63 6.08
CA GLN A 104 1.89 -5.95 7.15
C GLN A 104 2.89 -4.96 6.57
N ARG A 105 3.17 -3.89 7.31
CA ARG A 105 4.26 -2.99 6.97
C ARG A 105 5.57 -3.77 6.85
N GLY A 106 6.29 -3.56 5.75
CA GLY A 106 7.51 -4.28 5.44
C GLY A 106 7.30 -5.53 4.58
N ASP A 107 6.06 -5.92 4.25
CA ASP A 107 5.83 -6.92 3.22
C ASP A 107 6.22 -6.36 1.85
N ALA A 108 6.86 -7.19 1.02
CA ALA A 108 6.95 -6.93 -0.41
C ALA A 108 5.77 -7.62 -1.11
N ILE A 109 5.15 -6.93 -2.04
CA ILE A 109 4.05 -7.47 -2.84
C ILE A 109 4.44 -7.55 -4.31
N VAL A 110 3.97 -8.61 -4.96
CA VAL A 110 4.09 -8.81 -6.40
C VAL A 110 2.76 -8.44 -7.04
N LEU A 111 2.83 -7.56 -8.04
CA LEU A 111 1.66 -7.07 -8.77
C LEU A 111 1.64 -7.64 -10.17
N ARG A 112 0.43 -7.88 -10.69
CA ARG A 112 0.17 -8.12 -12.10
C ARG A 112 -0.86 -7.13 -12.64
N LYS A 113 -1.00 -7.06 -13.96
CA LYS A 113 -2.07 -6.32 -14.62
C LYS A 113 -3.43 -6.72 -14.05
N VAL A 114 -4.21 -5.72 -13.70
CA VAL A 114 -5.56 -5.92 -13.15
C VAL A 114 -6.55 -6.37 -14.22
N ASN A 115 -7.36 -7.35 -13.90
CA ASN A 115 -8.60 -7.62 -14.64
C ASN A 115 -9.75 -6.97 -13.88
N ILE A 116 -10.09 -5.75 -14.27
CA ILE A 116 -11.03 -4.90 -13.54
C ILE A 116 -12.41 -5.56 -13.32
N THR A 117 -12.83 -6.45 -14.21
CA THR A 117 -14.13 -7.13 -14.10
C THR A 117 -14.13 -8.29 -13.10
N LYS A 118 -12.96 -8.61 -12.52
CA LYS A 118 -12.81 -9.72 -11.56
C LYS A 118 -12.38 -9.28 -10.16
N VAL A 119 -12.08 -8.00 -9.96
CA VAL A 119 -11.52 -7.53 -8.69
C VAL A 119 -12.54 -7.42 -7.56
N ALA A 120 -13.80 -7.16 -7.89
CA ALA A 120 -14.92 -7.03 -6.95
C ALA A 120 -16.27 -7.15 -7.69
N PRO A 121 -17.41 -7.26 -7.00
CA PRO A 121 -18.73 -7.25 -7.61
C PRO A 121 -18.94 -6.02 -8.50
N ILE A 122 -19.54 -6.23 -9.69
CA ILE A 122 -19.83 -5.15 -10.66
C ILE A 122 -21.25 -4.67 -10.47
N VAL A 123 -21.43 -3.34 -10.50
CA VAL A 123 -22.72 -2.68 -10.53
C VAL A 123 -22.76 -1.72 -11.72
N ASN A 124 -23.73 -1.91 -12.60
CA ASN A 124 -23.99 -0.96 -13.66
C ASN A 124 -24.67 0.29 -13.10
N VAL A 125 -24.15 1.44 -13.49
CA VAL A 125 -24.66 2.75 -13.09
C VAL A 125 -24.72 3.68 -14.31
N ASP A 126 -25.53 4.72 -14.22
CA ASP A 126 -25.60 5.74 -15.25
C ASP A 126 -24.33 6.62 -15.23
N THR A 127 -23.97 7.16 -16.39
CA THR A 127 -22.82 8.07 -16.50
C THR A 127 -23.03 9.33 -15.64
N SER A 128 -24.27 9.81 -15.51
CA SER A 128 -24.61 10.93 -14.63
C SER A 128 -24.30 10.63 -13.16
N PHE A 129 -24.52 9.39 -12.72
CA PHE A 129 -24.17 8.96 -11.36
C PHE A 129 -22.65 9.14 -11.07
N ILE A 130 -21.82 8.76 -12.02
CA ILE A 130 -20.36 8.93 -11.89
C ILE A 130 -19.97 10.40 -11.92
N GLN A 131 -20.57 11.20 -12.80
CA GLN A 131 -20.30 12.65 -12.87
C GLN A 131 -20.69 13.35 -11.57
N ASP A 132 -21.84 13.03 -11.02
CA ASP A 132 -22.30 13.54 -9.72
C ASP A 132 -21.32 13.16 -8.60
N LEU A 133 -20.87 11.88 -8.59
CA LEU A 133 -19.94 11.37 -7.61
C LEU A 133 -18.60 12.11 -7.64
N PHE A 134 -18.05 12.39 -8.82
CA PHE A 134 -16.84 13.18 -8.99
C PHE A 134 -17.07 14.68 -8.68
N SER A 135 -18.25 15.23 -8.96
CA SER A 135 -18.56 16.62 -8.63
C SER A 135 -18.58 16.87 -7.12
N GLU A 136 -18.97 15.86 -6.34
CA GLU A 136 -18.90 15.91 -4.87
C GLU A 136 -17.45 16.07 -4.38
N PHE A 137 -16.48 15.44 -5.07
CA PHE A 137 -15.04 15.57 -4.74
C PHE A 137 -14.44 16.92 -5.08
N LYS A 138 -14.73 17.43 -6.29
CA LYS A 138 -14.14 18.70 -6.76
C LYS A 138 -14.47 19.89 -5.86
N LYS A 139 -15.49 19.77 -5.02
CA LYS A 139 -15.92 20.84 -4.13
C LYS A 139 -15.33 20.78 -2.73
N GLN A 140 -14.45 19.80 -2.41
CA GLN A 140 -13.89 19.54 -1.07
C GLN A 140 -14.96 19.49 0.04
N GLU A 141 -16.13 18.93 -0.26
CA GLU A 141 -17.31 18.96 0.60
C GLU A 141 -17.58 17.64 1.32
N VAL A 142 -16.65 16.68 1.22
CA VAL A 142 -16.88 15.32 1.72
C VAL A 142 -16.48 15.18 3.18
N CYS A 143 -17.45 14.83 4.01
CA CYS A 143 -17.27 14.49 5.40
C CYS A 143 -17.56 13.01 5.66
N ALA A 144 -16.67 12.30 6.34
CA ALA A 144 -16.88 10.90 6.70
C ALA A 144 -17.80 10.78 7.91
N ALA A 145 -18.91 10.10 7.75
CA ALA A 145 -19.93 10.01 8.78
C ALA A 145 -19.80 8.82 9.73
N CYS A 146 -18.93 7.87 9.45
CA CYS A 146 -18.69 6.79 10.40
C CYS A 146 -17.78 7.21 11.57
N ASN A 147 -17.07 8.33 11.46
CA ASN A 147 -16.22 8.85 12.52
C ASN A 147 -16.29 10.40 12.53
N GLU A 148 -16.58 10.99 13.69
CA GLU A 148 -16.79 12.42 13.88
C GLU A 148 -15.55 13.30 13.58
N THR A 149 -14.38 12.70 13.44
CA THR A 149 -13.09 13.41 13.46
C THR A 149 -12.69 14.11 12.18
N ILE A 150 -13.36 13.87 11.05
CA ILE A 150 -12.96 14.45 9.76
C ILE A 150 -13.73 15.74 9.44
N CYS A 151 -14.85 15.99 10.08
CA CYS A 151 -15.67 17.17 9.87
C CYS A 151 -15.67 18.07 11.11
N SER A 152 -14.64 18.85 11.31
CA SER A 152 -14.59 19.82 12.42
C SER A 152 -15.62 20.96 12.28
N ILE A 153 -16.32 21.08 11.17
CA ILE A 153 -17.22 22.21 10.82
C ILE A 153 -18.69 21.80 10.82
N ALA A 154 -19.02 20.53 10.64
CA ALA A 154 -20.40 20.03 10.68
C ALA A 154 -20.59 19.09 11.86
N GLN A 155 -21.55 19.37 12.74
CA GLN A 155 -22.02 18.41 13.73
C GLN A 155 -22.70 17.26 13.00
N VAL A 156 -21.93 16.22 12.70
CA VAL A 156 -22.47 15.00 12.08
C VAL A 156 -23.20 14.21 13.17
N PRO A 157 -24.48 13.86 13.01
CA PRO A 157 -25.20 13.04 13.98
C PRO A 157 -24.47 11.73 14.22
N LYS A 158 -24.39 11.29 15.48
CA LYS A 158 -23.72 10.03 15.90
C LYS A 158 -24.26 8.76 15.23
N ASN A 159 -25.33 8.85 14.49
CA ASN A 159 -26.04 7.73 13.89
C ASN A 159 -25.76 7.62 12.39
N SER A 160 -24.61 7.05 12.05
CA SER A 160 -24.43 6.04 11.01
C SER A 160 -24.86 6.36 9.58
N ARG A 161 -24.91 7.58 9.10
CA ARG A 161 -25.05 7.90 7.68
C ARG A 161 -23.91 8.77 7.19
N PHE A 162 -23.32 8.40 6.04
CA PHE A 162 -22.40 9.26 5.34
C PHE A 162 -23.15 10.54 4.92
N VAL A 163 -22.60 11.70 5.24
CA VAL A 163 -23.15 13.00 4.87
C VAL A 163 -22.08 13.82 4.18
N VAL A 164 -22.49 14.64 3.24
CA VAL A 164 -21.65 15.62 2.58
C VAL A 164 -22.07 16.99 3.07
N TYR A 165 -21.10 17.79 3.53
CA TYR A 165 -21.33 19.18 3.86
C TYR A 165 -20.99 20.06 2.66
N SER A 166 -21.98 20.75 2.12
CA SER A 166 -21.78 21.72 1.04
C SER A 166 -21.34 23.08 1.60
N TYR A 167 -20.08 23.44 1.41
CA TYR A 167 -19.57 24.77 1.79
C TYR A 167 -20.28 25.91 1.01
N LYS A 168 -20.67 25.65 -0.22
CA LYS A 168 -21.38 26.62 -1.06
C LYS A 168 -22.81 26.87 -0.56
N GLU A 169 -23.50 25.80 -0.18
CA GLU A 169 -24.89 25.87 0.26
C GLU A 169 -25.03 25.96 1.78
N LYS A 170 -23.90 25.82 2.51
CA LYS A 170 -23.83 25.82 3.99
C LYS A 170 -24.83 24.85 4.63
N ARG A 171 -25.05 23.70 3.99
CA ARG A 171 -25.99 22.69 4.45
C ARG A 171 -25.44 21.27 4.23
N ILE A 172 -25.99 20.32 4.99
CA ILE A 172 -25.73 18.90 4.82
C ILE A 172 -26.57 18.39 3.64
N VAL A 173 -25.93 17.77 2.66
CA VAL A 173 -26.58 17.12 1.51
C VAL A 173 -26.37 15.61 1.60
N GLN A 174 -27.39 14.87 1.15
CA GLN A 174 -27.24 13.41 1.04
C GLN A 174 -26.34 13.09 -0.16
N PRO A 175 -25.27 12.30 0.05
CA PRO A 175 -24.40 11.89 -1.05
C PRO A 175 -25.12 10.90 -1.96
N LYS A 176 -24.66 10.80 -3.20
CA LYS A 176 -25.15 9.81 -4.18
C LYS A 176 -24.84 8.38 -3.75
N LEU A 177 -23.72 8.17 -3.03
CA LEU A 177 -23.43 6.88 -2.40
C LEU A 177 -24.16 6.77 -1.05
N ASN A 178 -25.11 5.85 -0.97
CA ASN A 178 -25.76 5.54 0.30
C ASN A 178 -24.89 4.57 1.10
N ILE A 179 -24.01 5.12 1.93
CA ILE A 179 -23.11 4.36 2.82
C ILE A 179 -23.83 4.11 4.15
N THR A 180 -23.80 2.86 4.58
CA THR A 180 -24.31 2.46 5.90
C THR A 180 -23.16 2.05 6.78
N CYS A 181 -23.11 2.63 7.97
CA CYS A 181 -22.15 2.31 9.01
C CYS A 181 -22.75 1.30 10.00
N GLY A 182 -21.86 0.55 10.64
CA GLY A 182 -22.14 -0.38 11.71
C GLY A 182 -21.16 -0.20 12.84
N GLU A 183 -21.01 -1.20 13.68
CA GLU A 183 -20.03 -1.24 14.78
C GLU A 183 -18.94 -2.24 14.45
N CYS A 184 -17.69 -1.83 14.60
CA CYS A 184 -16.50 -2.68 14.49
C CYS A 184 -15.77 -2.72 15.85
N THR A 185 -14.97 -3.76 16.00
CA THR A 185 -14.11 -3.94 17.17
C THR A 185 -12.68 -3.61 16.81
N LYS A 186 -12.11 -2.61 17.47
CA LYS A 186 -10.71 -2.23 17.35
C LYS A 186 -9.93 -2.88 18.51
N ILE A 187 -8.97 -3.72 18.16
CA ILE A 187 -8.16 -4.49 19.11
C ILE A 187 -6.74 -3.95 19.04
N TYR A 188 -6.27 -3.38 20.13
CA TYR A 188 -4.93 -2.83 20.24
C TYR A 188 -3.89 -3.91 20.58
N SER A 189 -2.63 -3.65 20.29
CA SER A 189 -1.50 -4.55 20.56
C SER A 189 -1.31 -4.84 22.07
N ASN A 190 -1.76 -3.95 22.96
CA ASN A 190 -1.78 -4.14 24.41
C ASN A 190 -2.96 -4.99 24.92
N GLY A 191 -3.80 -5.51 24.01
CA GLY A 191 -4.99 -6.29 24.34
C GLY A 191 -6.24 -5.48 24.68
N SER A 192 -6.18 -4.15 24.73
CA SER A 192 -7.38 -3.33 24.95
C SER A 192 -8.30 -3.38 23.72
N ILE A 193 -9.61 -3.27 23.98
CA ILE A 193 -10.66 -3.39 22.96
C ILE A 193 -11.51 -2.12 22.99
N GLU A 194 -11.77 -1.57 21.81
CA GLU A 194 -12.62 -0.40 21.62
C GLU A 194 -13.67 -0.69 20.54
N LYS A 195 -14.91 -0.28 20.78
CA LYS A 195 -15.94 -0.31 19.77
C LYS A 195 -15.98 1.01 19.03
N ILE A 196 -15.91 0.95 17.71
CA ILE A 196 -15.88 2.12 16.84
C ILE A 196 -16.93 2.00 15.73
N PRO A 197 -17.49 3.12 15.29
CA PRO A 197 -18.31 3.13 14.08
C PRO A 197 -17.44 2.84 12.87
N CYS A 198 -17.94 2.01 11.95
CA CYS A 198 -17.22 1.63 10.74
C CYS A 198 -18.15 1.37 9.56
N PHE A 199 -17.59 1.35 8.36
CA PHE A 199 -18.28 1.01 7.14
C PHE A 199 -18.81 -0.43 7.18
N LYS A 200 -20.11 -0.58 6.91
CA LYS A 200 -20.78 -1.88 6.86
C LYS A 200 -21.10 -2.32 5.44
N PHE A 201 -21.78 -1.48 4.69
CA PHE A 201 -22.06 -1.72 3.27
C PHE A 201 -22.36 -0.40 2.54
N VAL A 202 -22.23 -0.41 1.23
CA VAL A 202 -22.74 0.63 0.34
C VAL A 202 -23.98 0.13 -0.40
N LYS A 203 -25.01 0.97 -0.49
CA LYS A 203 -26.22 0.68 -1.27
C LYS A 203 -26.16 1.47 -2.58
N ILE A 204 -26.22 0.77 -3.71
CA ILE A 204 -26.25 1.34 -5.06
C ILE A 204 -27.52 0.79 -5.74
N GLY A 205 -28.46 1.66 -6.02
CA GLY A 205 -29.80 1.23 -6.40
C GLY A 205 -30.43 0.34 -5.33
N ASN A 206 -30.85 -0.86 -5.68
CA ASN A 206 -31.42 -1.83 -4.75
C ASN A 206 -30.41 -2.84 -4.18
N ARG A 207 -29.14 -2.78 -4.60
CA ARG A 207 -28.09 -3.73 -4.17
C ARG A 207 -27.33 -3.20 -2.96
N LYS A 208 -27.17 -4.06 -1.94
CA LYS A 208 -26.26 -3.84 -0.80
C LYS A 208 -24.97 -4.58 -1.08
N ILE A 209 -23.82 -3.89 -0.97
CA ILE A 209 -22.49 -4.42 -1.27
C ILE A 209 -21.66 -4.28 -0.01
N TYR A 210 -21.19 -5.42 0.48
CA TYR A 210 -20.36 -5.55 1.66
C TYR A 210 -18.88 -5.63 1.25
N PRO A 211 -17.95 -5.20 2.11
CA PRO A 211 -16.53 -5.47 1.90
C PRO A 211 -16.27 -6.97 2.08
N GLU A 212 -15.74 -7.63 1.06
CA GLU A 212 -15.45 -9.05 1.09
C GLU A 212 -13.95 -9.31 1.02
N LYS A 213 -13.44 -10.22 1.86
CA LYS A 213 -12.01 -10.57 1.91
C LYS A 213 -11.51 -11.23 0.62
N ASN A 214 -12.41 -11.85 -0.14
CA ASN A 214 -12.07 -12.50 -1.41
C ASN A 214 -11.91 -11.52 -2.58
N ASN A 215 -12.27 -10.25 -2.40
CA ASN A 215 -12.03 -9.24 -3.41
C ASN A 215 -10.52 -8.94 -3.53
N SER A 216 -10.08 -8.59 -4.74
CA SER A 216 -8.66 -8.31 -5.00
C SER A 216 -8.14 -7.11 -4.22
N ILE A 217 -6.89 -7.21 -3.78
CA ILE A 217 -6.11 -6.07 -3.30
C ILE A 217 -5.46 -5.42 -4.51
N ILE A 218 -5.68 -4.12 -4.67
CA ILE A 218 -5.17 -3.36 -5.81
C ILE A 218 -4.26 -2.23 -5.34
N VAL A 219 -3.29 -1.90 -6.19
CA VAL A 219 -2.45 -0.71 -6.03
C VAL A 219 -2.88 0.29 -7.08
N TYR A 220 -3.12 1.52 -6.67
CA TYR A 220 -3.56 2.58 -7.56
C TYR A 220 -2.89 3.92 -7.23
N GLU A 221 -2.75 4.76 -8.24
CA GLU A 221 -2.28 6.14 -8.08
C GLU A 221 -3.41 7.05 -7.62
N THR A 222 -3.08 7.96 -6.72
CA THR A 222 -3.97 9.05 -6.35
C THR A 222 -3.77 10.23 -7.29
N SER A 223 -4.84 11.01 -7.52
CA SER A 223 -4.76 12.26 -8.26
C SER A 223 -4.35 13.42 -7.34
N SER A 224 -3.98 14.56 -7.93
CA SER A 224 -3.70 15.77 -7.16
C SER A 224 -4.93 16.35 -6.43
N GLU A 225 -6.13 15.91 -6.83
CA GLU A 225 -7.41 16.29 -6.22
C GLU A 225 -7.74 15.42 -4.99
N ASP A 226 -7.10 14.26 -4.83
CA ASP A 226 -7.33 13.39 -3.67
C ASP A 226 -6.66 13.97 -2.42
N PHE A 227 -7.28 13.78 -1.27
CA PHE A 227 -6.73 14.22 0.02
C PHE A 227 -5.43 13.46 0.38
N MET A 228 -5.37 12.17 0.06
CA MET A 228 -4.18 11.35 0.24
C MET A 228 -3.37 11.31 -1.06
N GLN A 229 -2.07 11.52 -0.98
CA GLN A 229 -1.17 11.56 -2.13
C GLN A 229 -0.27 10.31 -2.19
N GLY A 230 0.02 9.86 -3.43
CA GLY A 230 0.90 8.74 -3.71
C GLY A 230 0.17 7.41 -3.94
N PRO A 231 0.91 6.33 -4.22
CA PRO A 231 0.31 5.02 -4.46
C PRO A 231 -0.31 4.44 -3.18
N ILE A 232 -1.55 3.98 -3.30
CA ILE A 232 -2.32 3.36 -2.22
C ILE A 232 -2.51 1.87 -2.52
N ILE A 233 -2.42 1.04 -1.49
CA ILE A 233 -2.64 -0.41 -1.54
C ILE A 233 -3.87 -0.72 -0.69
N HIS A 234 -5.02 -0.97 -1.33
CA HIS A 234 -6.27 -1.26 -0.63
C HIS A 234 -7.09 -2.33 -1.37
N ARG A 235 -8.09 -2.87 -0.68
CA ARG A 235 -8.99 -3.89 -1.23
C ARG A 235 -10.11 -3.23 -2.03
N ALA A 236 -10.42 -3.78 -3.20
CA ALA A 236 -11.58 -3.39 -3.99
C ALA A 236 -12.87 -3.80 -3.26
N VAL A 237 -13.85 -2.90 -3.20
CA VAL A 237 -15.15 -3.16 -2.59
C VAL A 237 -16.22 -3.37 -3.66
N VAL A 238 -16.25 -2.52 -4.67
CA VAL A 238 -17.18 -2.58 -5.78
C VAL A 238 -16.61 -1.94 -7.03
N VAL A 239 -16.95 -2.48 -8.17
CA VAL A 239 -16.68 -1.91 -9.49
C VAL A 239 -17.94 -1.28 -10.02
N LEU A 240 -17.92 0.02 -10.30
CA LEU A 240 -18.98 0.78 -10.95
C LEU A 240 -18.73 0.76 -12.45
N ASN A 241 -19.66 0.22 -13.21
CA ASN A 241 -19.59 0.22 -14.68
C ASN A 241 -20.55 1.26 -15.24
N ALA A 242 -20.00 2.31 -15.82
CA ALA A 242 -20.75 3.36 -16.51
C ALA A 242 -20.41 3.31 -18.00
N SER A 243 -21.23 2.65 -18.81
CA SER A 243 -21.03 2.54 -20.26
C SER A 243 -19.61 2.03 -20.64
N ASN A 244 -19.19 0.92 -20.04
CA ASN A 244 -17.86 0.30 -20.17
C ASN A 244 -16.68 1.12 -19.61
N ASN A 245 -16.97 2.22 -18.91
CA ASN A 245 -15.98 2.90 -18.09
C ASN A 245 -16.07 2.36 -16.65
N TYR A 246 -15.00 1.82 -16.16
CA TYR A 246 -14.94 1.14 -14.87
C TYR A 246 -14.28 2.01 -13.81
N PHE A 247 -14.94 2.14 -12.66
CA PHE A 247 -14.44 2.86 -11.49
C PHE A 247 -14.52 1.96 -10.27
N VAL A 248 -13.48 1.96 -9.44
CA VAL A 248 -13.40 1.08 -8.26
C VAL A 248 -13.49 1.91 -7.00
N LEU A 249 -14.36 1.50 -6.08
CA LEU A 249 -14.35 1.94 -4.69
C LEU A 249 -13.49 0.97 -3.88
N THR A 250 -12.62 1.52 -3.07
CA THR A 250 -11.63 0.75 -2.30
C THR A 250 -11.72 1.03 -0.81
N LYS A 251 -11.16 0.13 -0.01
CA LYS A 251 -11.07 0.23 1.44
C LYS A 251 -9.84 -0.50 1.97
N GLY A 252 -9.11 0.11 2.87
CA GLY A 252 -8.11 -0.59 3.68
C GLY A 252 -8.77 -1.56 4.65
N ASP A 253 -8.26 -2.78 4.75
CA ASP A 253 -8.81 -3.80 5.64
C ASP A 253 -8.82 -3.35 7.10
N ASN A 254 -7.82 -2.57 7.50
CA ASN A 254 -7.67 -1.98 8.84
C ASN A 254 -8.18 -0.53 8.94
N ASN A 255 -8.91 -0.05 7.94
CA ASN A 255 -9.53 1.26 7.98
C ASN A 255 -11.01 1.14 8.41
N PRO A 256 -11.54 2.04 9.23
CA PRO A 256 -12.96 2.01 9.58
C PRO A 256 -13.87 2.44 8.44
N ASN A 257 -13.37 3.21 7.45
CA ASN A 257 -14.16 3.81 6.39
C ASN A 257 -13.69 3.39 5.00
N LEU A 258 -14.52 3.61 3.97
CA LEU A 258 -14.11 3.57 2.57
C LEU A 258 -13.10 4.69 2.26
N ASP A 259 -12.26 4.48 1.26
CA ASP A 259 -11.32 5.51 0.78
C ASP A 259 -12.08 6.75 0.27
N PHE A 260 -13.26 6.54 -0.31
CA PHE A 260 -14.18 7.62 -0.67
C PHE A 260 -14.50 8.55 0.50
N GLN A 261 -14.69 8.01 1.70
CA GLN A 261 -14.96 8.79 2.91
C GLN A 261 -13.72 9.54 3.44
N TYR A 262 -12.52 9.15 2.99
CA TYR A 262 -11.26 9.85 3.24
C TYR A 262 -10.86 10.83 2.13
N GLY A 263 -11.79 11.16 1.23
CA GLY A 263 -11.51 12.09 0.16
C GLY A 263 -10.64 11.48 -0.96
N VAL A 264 -10.77 10.19 -1.22
CA VAL A 264 -10.15 9.52 -2.37
C VAL A 264 -11.24 9.17 -3.37
N ALA A 265 -11.20 9.80 -4.54
CA ALA A 265 -12.20 9.57 -5.59
C ALA A 265 -12.21 8.11 -6.08
N PRO A 266 -13.33 7.60 -6.59
CA PRO A 266 -13.38 6.28 -7.22
C PRO A 266 -12.32 6.17 -8.32
N LYS A 267 -11.55 5.08 -8.32
CA LYS A 267 -10.41 4.93 -9.21
C LYS A 267 -10.79 4.37 -10.56
N ASN A 268 -10.49 5.13 -11.62
CA ASN A 268 -10.61 4.64 -12.97
C ASN A 268 -9.62 3.48 -13.20
N SER A 269 -9.97 2.55 -14.07
CA SER A 269 -9.10 1.42 -14.44
C SER A 269 -7.71 1.84 -14.91
N SER A 270 -7.55 3.01 -15.52
CA SER A 270 -6.25 3.54 -15.97
C SER A 270 -5.34 4.00 -14.83
N SER A 271 -5.88 4.34 -13.66
CA SER A 271 -5.09 4.74 -12.49
C SER A 271 -4.64 3.54 -11.64
N ILE A 272 -5.07 2.32 -11.98
CA ILE A 272 -4.69 1.11 -11.25
C ILE A 272 -3.38 0.58 -11.79
N ILE A 273 -2.36 0.51 -10.93
CA ILE A 273 -1.02 0.00 -11.24
C ILE A 273 -1.04 -1.51 -11.42
N GLY A 274 -1.78 -2.22 -10.57
CA GLY A 274 -1.89 -3.68 -10.61
C GLY A 274 -2.70 -4.25 -9.46
N GLU A 275 -2.94 -5.57 -9.52
CA GLU A 275 -3.50 -6.35 -8.42
C GLU A 275 -2.42 -7.19 -7.75
N GLU A 276 -2.50 -7.33 -6.45
CA GLU A 276 -1.61 -8.17 -5.66
C GLU A 276 -1.93 -9.65 -5.94
N ILE A 277 -0.88 -10.42 -6.21
CA ILE A 277 -0.97 -11.87 -6.43
C ILE A 277 -0.15 -12.68 -5.44
N PHE A 278 0.83 -12.05 -4.80
CA PHE A 278 1.72 -12.71 -3.88
C PHE A 278 2.40 -11.68 -2.97
N LYS A 279 2.59 -12.04 -1.69
CA LYS A 279 3.35 -11.27 -0.72
C LYS A 279 4.57 -12.02 -0.22
N ILE A 280 5.66 -11.32 0.00
CA ILE A 280 6.88 -11.84 0.61
C ILE A 280 7.08 -11.06 1.92
N PRO A 281 6.87 -11.71 3.07
CA PRO A 281 7.04 -11.04 4.35
C PRO A 281 8.44 -10.47 4.52
N ILE A 282 8.53 -9.31 5.19
CA ILE A 282 9.79 -8.67 5.60
C ILE A 282 10.61 -8.08 4.43
N LEU A 283 10.57 -8.64 3.23
CA LEU A 283 11.43 -8.22 2.12
C LEU A 283 11.20 -6.76 1.70
N GLY A 284 9.99 -6.23 1.90
CA GLY A 284 9.66 -4.83 1.61
C GLY A 284 10.44 -3.83 2.46
N TYR A 285 10.94 -4.23 3.64
CA TYR A 285 11.78 -3.36 4.45
C TYR A 285 13.03 -2.89 3.70
N ALA A 286 13.60 -3.69 2.81
CA ALA A 286 14.73 -3.25 1.99
C ALA A 286 14.39 -1.97 1.20
N LYS A 287 13.20 -1.91 0.60
CA LYS A 287 12.72 -0.72 -0.11
C LYS A 287 12.43 0.43 0.85
N LEU A 288 11.77 0.17 2.00
CA LEU A 288 11.48 1.19 2.99
C LEU A 288 12.77 1.85 3.53
N PHE A 289 13.82 1.06 3.78
CA PHE A 289 15.13 1.57 4.17
C PHE A 289 15.75 2.48 3.11
N LEU A 290 15.74 2.04 1.84
CA LEU A 290 16.29 2.83 0.74
C LEU A 290 15.60 4.19 0.57
N PHE A 291 14.32 4.28 0.90
CA PHE A 291 13.52 5.51 0.80
C PHE A 291 13.39 6.25 2.14
N GLY A 292 14.17 5.89 3.16
CA GLY A 292 14.20 6.59 4.45
C GLY A 292 12.92 6.49 5.28
N GLN A 293 12.08 5.49 5.01
CA GLN A 293 10.81 5.29 5.72
C GLN A 293 11.02 4.41 6.98
N PHE A 294 11.67 4.98 7.99
CA PHE A 294 12.05 4.25 9.20
C PHE A 294 10.96 4.25 10.27
N SER A 295 10.24 5.36 10.42
CA SER A 295 9.20 5.49 11.43
C SER A 295 7.95 4.68 11.08
N GLU A 296 7.32 4.14 12.11
CA GLU A 296 6.06 3.43 11.96
C GLU A 296 4.90 4.43 11.82
N PRO A 297 4.09 4.33 10.75
CA PRO A 297 2.96 5.23 10.57
C PRO A 297 1.85 4.93 11.60
N PRO A 298 0.94 5.88 11.83
CA PRO A 298 -0.23 5.65 12.67
C PRO A 298 -1.06 4.45 12.21
N GLY A 299 -1.67 3.73 13.15
CA GLY A 299 -2.56 2.61 12.86
C GLY A 299 -1.91 1.23 12.86
N CYS A 300 -0.61 1.13 13.17
CA CYS A 300 0.09 -0.14 13.27
C CYS A 300 -0.07 -0.85 14.62
N ASN A 301 -0.61 -0.15 15.61
CA ASN A 301 -0.78 -0.66 16.98
C ASN A 301 -2.16 -1.26 17.26
N PHE A 302 -3.01 -1.42 16.24
CA PHE A 302 -4.32 -2.04 16.36
C PHE A 302 -4.75 -2.75 15.08
N VAL A 303 -5.76 -3.63 15.24
CA VAL A 303 -6.47 -4.28 14.12
C VAL A 303 -7.97 -4.07 14.30
N ILE A 304 -8.66 -3.73 13.21
CA ILE A 304 -10.11 -3.55 13.17
C ILE A 304 -10.75 -4.86 12.66
N LYS A 305 -11.74 -5.36 13.42
CA LYS A 305 -12.57 -6.50 13.03
C LYS A 305 -14.02 -6.04 12.87
N SER A 306 -14.62 -6.31 11.73
CA SER A 306 -16.04 -6.09 11.39
C SER A 306 -16.89 -7.28 11.74
#